data_3d701ced50b961dbf95737e197c79213
#
_entry.id   3d701ced50b961dbf95737e197c79213
#
_cell.length_a   1.000
_cell.length_b   1.000
_cell.length_c   1.000
_cell.angle_alpha   90.00
_cell.angle_beta   90.00
_cell.angle_gamma   90.00
#
_symmetry.space_group_name_H-M   'P 1'
#
loop_
_entity.id
_entity.type
_entity.pdbx_description
1 polymer ?
#
loop_
_entity_poly.entity_id
_entity_poly.type
_entity_poly.pdbx_seq_one_letter_code
_entity_poly.pdbx_strand_id
1 'polypeptide(L)'
;METKKPAYGDEVSGNMILSAWGMPILSGGRVSRTILLLSDVTAIREKERQIMVKDSVIREIHHRVKNSLNTIAGILRMQARRAKDTDTKEALRVAVNRILGISQIHDVLASQSGDHVNWNVFLDKI
;
A
#
# COMPACT_ATOMS: atom_id res chain seq x y z
N MET A 1 37.02 -10.29 -10.25
CA MET A 1 36.26 -11.38 -10.87
C MET A 1 35.51 -10.77 -12.04
N GLU A 2 35.90 -11.03 -13.29
CA GLU A 2 35.25 -10.47 -14.48
C GLU A 2 33.88 -11.13 -14.66
N THR A 3 32.79 -10.39 -14.45
CA THR A 3 31.44 -10.89 -14.70
C THR A 3 31.16 -10.88 -16.19
N LYS A 4 30.99 -12.04 -16.79
CA LYS A 4 30.56 -12.24 -18.18
C LYS A 4 29.06 -11.96 -18.40
N LYS A 5 28.35 -11.44 -17.40
CA LYS A 5 26.92 -11.15 -17.42
C LYS A 5 26.67 -9.66 -17.36
N PRO A 6 25.55 -9.16 -17.92
CA PRO A 6 25.12 -7.79 -17.74
C PRO A 6 25.03 -7.43 -16.25
N ALA A 7 25.47 -6.24 -15.90
CA ALA A 7 25.37 -5.69 -14.56
C ALA A 7 24.47 -4.46 -14.57
N TYR A 8 23.70 -4.30 -13.51
CA TYR A 8 22.79 -3.16 -13.31
C TYR A 8 22.98 -2.61 -11.89
N GLY A 9 22.93 -1.31 -11.75
CA GLY A 9 22.93 -0.66 -10.45
C GLY A 9 22.50 0.80 -10.55
N ASP A 10 21.95 1.30 -9.46
CA ASP A 10 21.66 2.73 -9.28
C ASP A 10 22.74 3.31 -8.37
N GLU A 11 23.22 4.52 -8.68
CA GLU A 11 24.16 5.26 -7.87
C GLU A 11 23.69 6.68 -7.64
N VAL A 12 23.87 7.16 -6.43
CA VAL A 12 23.55 8.53 -6.05
C VAL A 12 24.78 9.40 -6.21
N SER A 13 24.71 10.37 -7.11
CA SER A 13 25.77 11.35 -7.34
C SER A 13 25.24 12.75 -7.05
N GLY A 14 25.55 13.27 -5.86
CA GLY A 14 25.05 14.57 -5.40
C GLY A 14 23.52 14.57 -5.29
N ASN A 15 22.86 15.33 -6.16
CA ASN A 15 21.39 15.43 -6.21
C ASN A 15 20.76 14.61 -7.35
N MET A 16 21.55 13.76 -8.00
CA MET A 16 21.08 12.91 -9.10
C MET A 16 21.16 11.44 -8.75
N ILE A 17 20.20 10.66 -9.25
CA ILE A 17 20.20 9.21 -9.22
C ILE A 17 20.47 8.73 -10.64
N LEU A 18 21.63 8.10 -10.84
CA LEU A 18 22.06 7.56 -12.13
C LEU A 18 21.84 6.05 -12.12
N SER A 19 21.07 5.56 -13.06
CA SER A 19 20.94 4.13 -13.35
C SER A 19 21.98 3.74 -14.39
N ALA A 20 22.81 2.76 -14.06
CA ALA A 20 23.88 2.28 -14.90
C ALA A 20 23.64 0.84 -15.37
N TRP A 21 23.75 0.61 -16.66
CA TRP A 21 23.73 -0.71 -17.29
C TRP A 21 25.07 -0.98 -17.96
N GLY A 22 25.72 -2.06 -17.55
CA GLY A 22 26.95 -2.54 -18.16
C GLY A 22 26.72 -3.84 -18.92
N MET A 23 27.02 -3.85 -20.24
CA MET A 23 26.93 -5.04 -21.08
C MET A 23 28.33 -5.41 -21.60
N PRO A 24 28.89 -6.57 -21.20
CA PRO A 24 30.18 -7.01 -21.68
C PRO A 24 30.09 -7.54 -23.12
N ILE A 25 31.01 -7.15 -23.98
CA ILE A 25 31.23 -7.71 -25.31
C ILE A 25 32.37 -8.71 -25.21
N LEU A 26 32.07 -9.95 -25.57
CA LEU A 26 33.04 -11.05 -25.50
C LEU A 26 33.74 -11.23 -26.85
N SER A 27 35.04 -11.47 -26.82
CA SER A 27 35.85 -11.92 -27.97
C SER A 27 36.77 -13.03 -27.49
N GLY A 28 36.71 -14.19 -28.12
CA GLY A 28 37.52 -15.35 -27.72
C GLY A 28 37.27 -15.83 -26.28
N GLY A 29 36.03 -15.66 -25.76
CA GLY A 29 35.63 -16.08 -24.42
C GLY A 29 36.09 -15.13 -23.29
N ARG A 30 36.70 -14.00 -23.63
CA ARG A 30 37.14 -12.94 -22.69
C ARG A 30 36.33 -11.65 -22.96
N VAL A 31 36.14 -10.82 -21.94
CA VAL A 31 35.53 -9.50 -22.07
C VAL A 31 36.55 -8.61 -22.86
N SER A 32 36.14 -8.22 -24.05
CA SER A 32 36.94 -7.36 -24.94
C SER A 32 36.60 -5.88 -24.75
N ARG A 33 35.33 -5.59 -24.56
CA ARG A 33 34.79 -4.24 -24.36
C ARG A 33 33.56 -4.30 -23.45
N THR A 34 33.17 -3.15 -22.93
CA THR A 34 31.92 -3.01 -22.18
C THR A 34 31.15 -1.81 -22.72
N ILE A 35 29.87 -2.03 -23.02
CA ILE A 35 28.94 -0.93 -23.30
C ILE A 35 28.37 -0.50 -21.96
N LEU A 36 28.49 0.78 -21.65
CA LEU A 36 27.89 1.39 -20.45
C LEU A 36 26.78 2.34 -20.88
N LEU A 37 25.56 2.08 -20.42
CA LEU A 37 24.42 2.97 -20.59
C LEU A 37 24.15 3.64 -19.24
N LEU A 38 24.14 4.95 -19.21
CA LEU A 38 23.82 5.77 -18.05
C LEU A 38 22.53 6.52 -18.32
N SER A 39 21.62 6.52 -17.35
CA SER A 39 20.37 7.25 -17.41
C SER A 39 20.12 7.99 -16.11
N ASP A 40 19.74 9.26 -16.19
CA ASP A 40 19.27 10.04 -15.05
C ASP A 40 17.83 9.63 -14.75
N VAL A 41 17.62 8.98 -13.61
CA VAL A 41 16.32 8.48 -13.15
C VAL A 41 15.79 9.25 -11.94
N THR A 42 16.40 10.38 -11.60
CA THR A 42 16.09 11.18 -10.41
C THR A 42 14.59 11.52 -10.33
N ALA A 43 14.03 12.06 -11.39
CA ALA A 43 12.61 12.45 -11.42
C ALA A 43 11.67 11.25 -11.30
N ILE A 44 12.03 10.12 -11.89
CA ILE A 44 11.25 8.88 -11.81
C ILE A 44 11.27 8.34 -10.40
N ARG A 45 12.44 8.23 -9.78
CA ARG A 45 12.61 7.74 -8.41
C ARG A 45 11.91 8.64 -7.39
N GLU A 46 11.97 9.95 -7.59
CA GLU A 46 11.26 10.88 -6.70
C GLU A 46 9.74 10.70 -6.78
N LYS A 47 9.18 10.53 -7.99
CA LYS A 47 7.75 10.23 -8.17
C LYS A 47 7.35 8.90 -7.54
N GLU A 48 8.15 7.84 -7.74
CA GLU A 48 7.91 6.54 -7.11
C GLU A 48 7.89 6.66 -5.59
N ARG A 49 8.85 7.40 -5.02
CA ARG A 49 8.91 7.68 -3.58
C ARG A 49 7.67 8.42 -3.08
N GLN A 50 7.22 9.45 -3.81
CA GLN A 50 6.01 10.20 -3.46
C GLN A 50 4.76 9.34 -3.49
N ILE A 51 4.64 8.43 -4.46
CA ILE A 51 3.52 7.49 -4.55
C ILE A 51 3.54 6.55 -3.35
N MET A 52 4.69 5.95 -3.02
CA MET A 52 4.82 5.06 -1.85
C MET A 52 4.43 5.74 -0.53
N VAL A 53 4.84 7.01 -0.36
CA VAL A 53 4.49 7.79 0.84
C VAL A 53 2.99 8.05 0.89
N LYS A 54 2.37 8.44 -0.23
CA LYS A 54 0.91 8.64 -0.30
C LYS A 54 0.14 7.37 0.04
N ASP A 55 0.53 6.23 -0.52
CA ASP A 55 -0.11 4.94 -0.24
C ASP A 55 0.03 4.54 1.23
N SER A 56 1.17 4.81 1.83
CA SER A 56 1.39 4.56 3.26
C SER A 56 0.47 5.41 4.13
N VAL A 57 0.35 6.71 3.81
CA VAL A 57 -0.53 7.64 4.54
C VAL A 57 -2.00 7.22 4.39
N ILE A 58 -2.44 6.87 3.19
CA ILE A 58 -3.81 6.42 2.94
C ILE A 58 -4.12 5.17 3.78
N ARG A 59 -3.23 4.18 3.80
CA ARG A 59 -3.40 2.97 4.65
C ARG A 59 -3.50 3.33 6.13
N GLU A 60 -2.64 4.21 6.62
CA GLU A 60 -2.68 4.65 8.02
C GLU A 60 -4.02 5.35 8.35
N ILE A 61 -4.53 6.17 7.45
CA ILE A 61 -5.85 6.80 7.61
C ILE A 61 -6.95 5.75 7.72
N HIS A 62 -6.97 4.75 6.82
CA HIS A 62 -7.95 3.68 6.88
C HIS A 62 -7.89 2.90 8.19
N HIS A 63 -6.69 2.57 8.68
CA HIS A 63 -6.51 1.90 9.96
C HIS A 63 -7.02 2.74 11.14
N ARG A 64 -6.77 4.05 11.14
CA ARG A 64 -7.27 4.95 12.18
C ARG A 64 -8.79 5.11 12.15
N VAL A 65 -9.38 5.23 10.96
CA VAL A 65 -10.83 5.28 10.80
C VAL A 65 -11.47 3.99 11.35
N LYS A 66 -10.94 2.81 10.99
CA LYS A 66 -11.40 1.53 11.52
C LYS A 66 -11.33 1.49 13.05
N ASN A 67 -10.20 1.89 13.63
CA ASN A 67 -10.05 1.90 15.08
C ASN A 67 -11.08 2.81 15.77
N SER A 68 -11.34 3.98 15.18
CA SER A 68 -12.35 4.91 15.68
C SER A 68 -13.76 4.32 15.58
N LEU A 69 -14.10 3.70 14.45
CA LEU A 69 -15.40 3.04 14.28
C LEU A 69 -15.60 1.89 15.27
N ASN A 70 -14.58 1.07 15.51
CA ASN A 70 -14.65 -0.02 16.50
C ASN A 70 -14.81 0.52 17.93
N THR A 71 -14.16 1.63 18.27
CA THR A 71 -14.33 2.30 19.57
C THR A 71 -15.77 2.79 19.74
N ILE A 72 -16.34 3.46 18.72
CA ILE A 72 -17.72 3.93 18.74
C ILE A 72 -18.69 2.74 18.89
N ALA A 73 -18.50 1.66 18.13
CA ALA A 73 -19.29 0.44 18.26
C ALA A 73 -19.23 -0.15 19.66
N GLY A 74 -18.06 -0.14 20.29
CA GLY A 74 -17.86 -0.57 21.69
C GLY A 74 -18.66 0.27 22.68
N ILE A 75 -18.62 1.59 22.54
CA ILE A 75 -19.39 2.52 23.39
C ILE A 75 -20.90 2.28 23.23
N LEU A 76 -21.38 2.15 21.98
CA LEU A 76 -22.80 1.92 21.72
C LEU A 76 -23.27 0.58 22.27
N ARG A 77 -22.46 -0.50 22.19
CA ARG A 77 -22.75 -1.79 22.83
C ARG A 77 -22.87 -1.66 24.34
N MET A 78 -22.01 -0.86 24.96
CA MET A 78 -22.09 -0.60 26.39
C MET A 78 -23.36 0.17 26.76
N GLN A 79 -23.78 1.15 25.96
CA GLN A 79 -25.03 1.87 26.14
C GLN A 79 -26.24 0.95 25.97
N ALA A 80 -26.23 0.07 24.97
CA ALA A 80 -27.31 -0.90 24.74
C ALA A 80 -27.49 -1.86 25.97
N ARG A 81 -26.39 -2.26 26.62
CA ARG A 81 -26.47 -3.09 27.85
C ARG A 81 -27.09 -2.35 29.03
N ARG A 82 -26.95 -1.02 29.09
CA ARG A 82 -27.48 -0.18 30.19
C ARG A 82 -28.90 0.31 29.92
N ALA A 83 -29.34 0.32 28.67
CA ALA A 83 -30.70 0.72 28.31
C ALA A 83 -31.73 -0.21 28.99
N LYS A 84 -32.79 0.35 29.52
CA LYS A 84 -33.89 -0.41 30.14
C LYS A 84 -34.98 -0.77 29.14
N ASP A 85 -35.18 0.11 28.17
CA ASP A 85 -36.20 -0.04 27.13
C ASP A 85 -35.70 -0.91 25.98
N THR A 86 -36.58 -1.79 25.48
CA THR A 86 -36.26 -2.76 24.42
C THR A 86 -36.06 -2.08 23.08
N ASP A 87 -36.83 -1.04 22.79
CA ASP A 87 -36.74 -0.32 21.51
C ASP A 87 -35.42 0.43 21.40
N THR A 88 -34.97 1.04 22.50
CA THR A 88 -33.65 1.68 22.60
C THR A 88 -32.51 0.65 22.40
N LYS A 89 -32.62 -0.54 23.01
CA LYS A 89 -31.63 -1.61 22.80
C LYS A 89 -31.53 -2.02 21.35
N GLU A 90 -32.65 -2.21 20.70
CA GLU A 90 -32.70 -2.64 19.29
C GLU A 90 -32.15 -1.53 18.36
N ALA A 91 -32.54 -0.29 18.57
CA ALA A 91 -32.02 0.85 17.82
C ALA A 91 -30.48 0.94 17.92
N LEU A 92 -29.92 0.79 19.12
CA LEU A 92 -28.47 0.79 19.34
C LEU A 92 -27.78 -0.41 18.68
N ARG A 93 -28.41 -1.60 18.71
CA ARG A 93 -27.91 -2.79 18.03
C ARG A 93 -27.82 -2.60 16.52
N VAL A 94 -28.84 -2.03 15.92
CA VAL A 94 -28.87 -1.69 14.49
C VAL A 94 -27.75 -0.69 14.16
N ALA A 95 -27.58 0.35 14.97
CA ALA A 95 -26.50 1.33 14.79
C ALA A 95 -25.12 0.68 14.85
N VAL A 96 -24.86 -0.21 15.81
CA VAL A 96 -23.61 -0.97 15.90
C VAL A 96 -23.35 -1.78 14.65
N ASN A 97 -24.34 -2.51 14.14
CA ASN A 97 -24.19 -3.34 12.96
C ASN A 97 -23.84 -2.49 11.72
N ARG A 98 -24.47 -1.32 11.57
CA ARG A 98 -24.15 -0.38 10.47
C ARG A 98 -22.71 0.13 10.57
N ILE A 99 -22.26 0.51 11.76
CA ILE A 99 -20.88 0.99 11.99
C ILE A 99 -19.87 -0.11 11.66
N LEU A 100 -20.12 -1.35 12.06
CA LEU A 100 -19.23 -2.48 11.76
C LEU A 100 -19.19 -2.79 10.27
N GLY A 101 -20.32 -2.67 9.56
CA GLY A 101 -20.36 -2.80 8.10
C GLY A 101 -19.47 -1.76 7.42
N ILE A 102 -19.54 -0.49 7.84
CA ILE A 102 -18.66 0.58 7.32
C ILE A 102 -17.19 0.25 7.62
N SER A 103 -16.89 -0.25 8.83
CA SER A 103 -15.53 -0.65 9.22
C SER A 103 -14.94 -1.73 8.31
N GLN A 104 -15.77 -2.70 7.89
CA GLN A 104 -15.34 -3.75 6.94
C GLN A 104 -15.02 -3.21 5.55
N ILE A 105 -15.78 -2.23 5.06
CA ILE A 105 -15.50 -1.55 3.80
C ILE A 105 -14.13 -0.86 3.86
N HIS A 106 -13.84 -0.17 4.96
CA HIS A 106 -12.54 0.47 5.15
C HIS A 106 -11.37 -0.53 5.16
N ASP A 107 -11.57 -1.75 5.68
CA ASP A 107 -10.56 -2.81 5.61
C ASP A 107 -10.28 -3.28 4.18
N VAL A 108 -11.32 -3.44 3.38
CA VAL A 108 -11.17 -3.82 1.98
C VAL A 108 -10.42 -2.74 1.21
N LEU A 109 -10.77 -1.46 1.41
CA LEU A 109 -10.08 -0.34 0.76
C LEU A 109 -8.61 -0.21 1.21
N ALA A 110 -8.31 -0.46 2.48
CA ALA A 110 -6.95 -0.44 3.00
C ALA A 110 -6.06 -1.58 2.48
N SER A 111 -6.65 -2.74 2.17
CA SER A 111 -5.91 -3.90 1.69
C SER A 111 -5.59 -3.86 0.19
N GLN A 112 -6.23 -2.96 -0.55
CA GLN A 112 -6.06 -2.83 -1.99
C GLN A 112 -5.13 -1.66 -2.32
N SER A 113 -3.83 -1.92 -2.28
CA SER A 113 -2.81 -1.04 -2.88
C SER A 113 -2.69 -1.39 -4.36
N GLY A 114 -3.53 -0.79 -5.21
CA GLY A 114 -3.47 -1.01 -6.66
C GLY A 114 -4.82 -0.79 -7.33
N ASP A 115 -4.81 -0.27 -8.50
CA ASP A 115 -5.85 0.33 -9.36
C ASP A 115 -7.16 -0.47 -9.61
N HIS A 116 -7.38 -1.62 -8.98
CA HIS A 116 -8.58 -2.42 -9.21
C HIS A 116 -9.18 -2.97 -7.92
N VAL A 117 -10.35 -2.43 -7.55
CA VAL A 117 -11.22 -3.04 -6.54
C VAL A 117 -11.71 -4.39 -7.08
N ASN A 118 -11.27 -5.49 -6.49
CA ASN A 118 -11.79 -6.79 -6.83
C ASN A 118 -13.19 -6.97 -6.20
N TRP A 119 -14.21 -6.55 -6.93
CA TRP A 119 -15.61 -6.58 -6.50
C TRP A 119 -16.09 -7.99 -6.11
N ASN A 120 -15.50 -9.05 -6.68
CA ASN A 120 -15.86 -10.42 -6.33
C ASN A 120 -15.49 -10.76 -4.88
N VAL A 121 -14.33 -10.28 -4.40
CA VAL A 121 -13.90 -10.47 -3.00
C VAL A 121 -14.78 -9.66 -2.04
N PHE A 122 -15.33 -8.54 -2.51
CA PHE A 122 -16.25 -7.71 -1.71
C PHE A 122 -17.62 -8.38 -1.56
N LEU A 123 -18.17 -8.94 -2.64
CA LEU A 123 -19.50 -9.57 -2.64
C LEU A 123 -19.53 -10.87 -1.82
N ASP A 124 -18.42 -11.60 -1.73
CA ASP A 124 -18.34 -12.84 -0.93
C ASP A 124 -18.30 -12.59 0.60
N LYS A 125 -18.12 -11.33 1.02
CA LYS A 125 -18.02 -10.96 2.45
C LYS A 125 -19.27 -10.25 3.01
N ILE A 126 -20.25 -9.98 2.15
CA ILE A 126 -21.54 -9.39 2.53
C ILE A 126 -22.60 -10.48 2.63
#